data_e0192951e547ebdf1ec000753efa9fd7
#
_entry.id   e0192951e547ebdf1ec000753efa9fd7
#
_cell.length_a   1.000
_cell.length_b   1.000
_cell.length_c   1.000
_cell.angle_alpha   90.00
_cell.angle_beta   90.00
_cell.angle_gamma   90.00
#
_symmetry.space_group_name_H-M   'P 1'
#
loop_
_entity.id
_entity.type
_entity.pdbx_description
1 polymer ?
#
loop_
_entity_poly.entity_id
_entity_poly.type
_entity_poly.pdbx_seq_one_letter_code
_entity_poly.pdbx_strand_id
1 'polypeptide(L)'
;MMQIFDTLSNTKTELKFSDKVRIYLCGVTVYDDAHIGHARTIIVFDVLRRFLESQKILVEFVQNFTDVDDKIIERALQEKTSPLELAAKYTKNYFDDFDGLNVKRATMYPKATEHIEDMQNLISNLVDKKYAYITKNGVYFSVSKFTEYGKLSKKKTDDLISGARVAVDEEKNNPIDFALWKFSNSEPSWDSPWGKGRPGWHIECSAMSLKYLGENFEIHGGGRDLIFPHHENEIAQSESFMSNQFTKIWMHVGMITINGEKMSKSLGNVKSVNHVL
;
A
#
# COMPACT_ATOMS: atom_id res chain seq x y z
N MET A 1 25.78 8.71 -12.52
CA MET A 1 24.44 9.13 -12.03
C MET A 1 23.46 8.00 -12.35
N MET A 2 22.68 7.59 -11.37
CA MET A 2 21.69 6.52 -11.53
C MET A 2 20.34 7.11 -11.94
N GLN A 3 19.69 6.52 -12.94
CA GLN A 3 18.35 6.91 -13.38
C GLN A 3 17.38 5.78 -13.14
N ILE A 4 16.20 6.10 -12.61
CA ILE A 4 15.08 5.19 -12.37
C ILE A 4 13.88 5.70 -13.17
N PHE A 5 13.10 4.79 -13.76
CA PHE A 5 11.85 5.20 -14.40
C PHE A 5 10.83 5.58 -13.31
N ASP A 6 10.44 6.84 -13.35
CA ASP A 6 9.44 7.39 -12.43
C ASP A 6 8.06 7.37 -13.09
N THR A 7 7.13 6.67 -12.46
CA THR A 7 5.75 6.55 -12.97
C THR A 7 5.00 7.88 -12.95
N LEU A 8 5.31 8.76 -11.97
CA LEU A 8 4.65 10.05 -11.85
C LEU A 8 4.99 10.97 -13.01
N SER A 9 6.27 11.12 -13.33
CA SER A 9 6.72 11.92 -14.48
C SER A 9 6.62 11.17 -15.81
N ASN A 10 6.47 9.84 -15.77
CA ASN A 10 6.52 8.92 -16.93
C ASN A 10 7.84 9.01 -17.72
N THR A 11 8.94 9.31 -17.02
CA THR A 11 10.28 9.44 -17.60
C THR A 11 11.34 8.80 -16.72
N LYS A 12 12.57 8.65 -17.25
CA LYS A 12 13.73 8.30 -16.44
C LYS A 12 14.16 9.52 -15.65
N THR A 13 14.12 9.42 -14.32
CA THR A 13 14.48 10.48 -13.39
C THR A 13 15.76 10.12 -12.65
N GLU A 14 16.64 11.10 -12.47
CA GLU A 14 17.86 10.92 -11.68
C GLU A 14 17.52 10.71 -10.21
N LEU A 15 18.07 9.65 -9.60
CA LEU A 15 17.95 9.41 -8.18
C LEU A 15 18.85 10.38 -7.40
N LYS A 16 18.24 11.39 -6.78
CA LYS A 16 18.92 12.38 -5.93
C LYS A 16 18.73 12.03 -4.46
N PHE A 17 19.82 11.96 -3.72
CA PHE A 17 19.85 11.70 -2.28
C PHE A 17 21.03 12.46 -1.64
N SER A 18 21.00 12.66 -0.31
CA SER A 18 22.09 13.30 0.44
C SER A 18 23.09 12.27 0.97
N ASP A 19 22.72 11.56 2.03
CA ASP A 19 23.53 10.61 2.77
C ASP A 19 23.02 9.17 2.64
N LYS A 20 21.71 9.03 2.42
CA LYS A 20 21.04 7.73 2.30
C LYS A 20 19.90 7.76 1.29
N VAL A 21 19.53 6.58 0.78
CA VAL A 21 18.32 6.36 -0.01
C VAL A 21 17.28 5.69 0.87
N ARG A 22 16.12 6.33 1.03
CA ARG A 22 14.97 5.81 1.76
C ARG A 22 13.98 5.23 0.77
N ILE A 23 13.63 3.97 0.97
CA ILE A 23 12.73 3.21 0.09
C ILE A 23 11.56 2.69 0.91
N TYR A 24 10.34 3.00 0.50
CA TYR A 24 9.14 2.33 0.98
C TYR A 24 8.60 1.42 -0.11
N LEU A 25 8.44 0.15 0.19
CA LEU A 25 7.80 -0.83 -0.67
C LEU A 25 6.47 -1.24 -0.04
N CYS A 26 5.35 -0.97 -0.72
CA CYS A 26 4.07 -1.51 -0.28
C CYS A 26 4.15 -3.04 -0.21
N GLY A 27 3.87 -3.55 0.97
CA GLY A 27 3.97 -4.96 1.29
C GLY A 27 2.74 -5.76 0.89
N VAL A 28 2.62 -6.94 1.44
CA VAL A 28 1.55 -7.87 1.12
C VAL A 28 0.46 -7.87 2.19
N THR A 29 -0.78 -8.12 1.77
CA THR A 29 -1.86 -8.51 2.68
C THR A 29 -1.69 -9.99 3.02
N VAL A 30 -1.45 -10.29 4.28
CA VAL A 30 -1.05 -11.63 4.76
C VAL A 30 -2.27 -12.53 5.02
N TYR A 31 -3.04 -12.82 3.96
CA TYR A 31 -4.20 -13.71 4.00
C TYR A 31 -4.00 -15.03 3.24
N ASP A 32 -2.89 -15.18 2.52
CA ASP A 32 -2.56 -16.34 1.69
C ASP A 32 -1.07 -16.35 1.38
N ASP A 33 -0.54 -17.47 0.88
CA ASP A 33 0.86 -17.61 0.49
C ASP A 33 1.27 -16.59 -0.58
N ALA A 34 2.54 -16.18 -0.54
CA ALA A 34 3.09 -15.30 -1.54
C ALA A 34 3.17 -15.99 -2.90
N HIS A 35 2.90 -15.25 -3.96
CA HIS A 35 2.99 -15.76 -5.33
C HIS A 35 4.15 -15.11 -6.10
N ILE A 36 4.51 -15.71 -7.24
CA ILE A 36 5.65 -15.26 -8.07
C ILE A 36 5.52 -13.81 -8.53
N GLY A 37 4.30 -13.23 -8.56
CA GLY A 37 4.09 -11.79 -8.81
C GLY A 37 4.63 -10.92 -7.67
N HIS A 38 4.41 -11.33 -6.42
CA HIS A 38 5.04 -10.69 -5.25
C HIS A 38 6.56 -10.86 -5.30
N ALA A 39 7.03 -12.09 -5.59
CA ALA A 39 8.46 -12.37 -5.69
C ALA A 39 9.14 -11.47 -6.72
N ARG A 40 8.55 -11.31 -7.92
CA ARG A 40 9.10 -10.40 -8.94
C ARG A 40 9.27 -8.97 -8.40
N THR A 41 8.25 -8.43 -7.76
CA THR A 41 8.31 -7.07 -7.22
C THR A 41 9.42 -6.94 -6.18
N ILE A 42 9.44 -7.84 -5.22
CA ILE A 42 10.38 -7.81 -4.10
C ILE A 42 11.82 -8.02 -4.57
N ILE A 43 12.07 -8.97 -5.49
CA ILE A 43 13.40 -9.23 -6.07
C ILE A 43 13.92 -8.00 -6.84
N VAL A 44 13.07 -7.30 -7.59
CA VAL A 44 13.51 -6.08 -8.31
C VAL A 44 13.96 -5.00 -7.33
N PHE A 45 13.26 -4.83 -6.21
CA PHE A 45 13.66 -3.90 -5.16
C PHE A 45 14.89 -4.37 -4.38
N ASP A 46 15.05 -5.68 -4.16
CA ASP A 46 16.25 -6.26 -3.57
C ASP A 46 17.48 -6.05 -4.45
N VAL A 47 17.35 -6.23 -5.76
CA VAL A 47 18.43 -5.92 -6.72
C VAL A 47 18.81 -4.45 -6.69
N LEU A 48 17.83 -3.54 -6.69
CA LEU A 48 18.08 -2.11 -6.54
C LEU A 48 18.83 -1.80 -5.24
N ARG A 49 18.37 -2.33 -4.11
CA ARG A 49 19.00 -2.16 -2.82
C ARG A 49 20.44 -2.67 -2.81
N ARG A 50 20.67 -3.90 -3.29
CA ARG A 50 22.02 -4.49 -3.35
C ARG A 50 22.95 -3.68 -4.25
N PHE A 51 22.44 -3.15 -5.37
CA PHE A 51 23.20 -2.27 -6.23
C PHE A 51 23.62 -0.98 -5.50
N LEU A 52 22.70 -0.29 -4.84
CA LEU A 52 23.00 0.92 -4.07
C LEU A 52 24.04 0.65 -2.98
N GLU A 53 23.84 -0.42 -2.21
CA GLU A 53 24.78 -0.84 -1.15
C GLU A 53 26.17 -1.20 -1.71
N SER A 54 26.25 -1.80 -2.91
CA SER A 54 27.54 -2.08 -3.57
C SER A 54 28.31 -0.80 -3.95
N GLN A 55 27.57 0.31 -4.15
CA GLN A 55 28.13 1.65 -4.35
C GLN A 55 28.41 2.37 -3.01
N LYS A 56 28.33 1.67 -1.89
CA LYS A 56 28.49 2.19 -0.52
C LYS A 56 27.46 3.25 -0.13
N ILE A 57 26.29 3.20 -0.76
CA ILE A 57 25.16 4.06 -0.41
C ILE A 57 24.37 3.39 0.70
N LEU A 58 24.09 4.11 1.78
CA LEU A 58 23.24 3.63 2.85
C LEU A 58 21.79 3.53 2.34
N VAL A 59 21.14 2.41 2.56
CA VAL A 59 19.73 2.20 2.17
C VAL A 59 18.90 1.90 3.40
N GLU A 60 17.90 2.73 3.64
CA GLU A 60 16.84 2.50 4.61
C GLU A 60 15.62 1.96 3.86
N PHE A 61 15.35 0.65 4.03
CA PHE A 61 14.33 -0.07 3.29
C PHE A 61 13.21 -0.49 4.22
N VAL A 62 12.02 0.06 4.03
CA VAL A 62 10.82 -0.25 4.81
C VAL A 62 9.81 -0.97 3.92
N GLN A 63 9.29 -2.09 4.41
CA GLN A 63 8.22 -2.85 3.75
C GLN A 63 7.19 -3.27 4.79
N ASN A 64 5.93 -2.87 4.62
CA ASN A 64 4.89 -3.17 5.59
C ASN A 64 4.27 -4.56 5.40
N PHE A 65 3.53 -4.99 6.42
CA PHE A 65 2.50 -6.02 6.30
C PHE A 65 1.13 -5.40 6.59
N THR A 66 0.18 -5.61 5.67
CA THR A 66 -1.23 -5.40 5.93
C THR A 66 -1.74 -6.67 6.63
N ASP A 67 -1.81 -6.61 7.96
CA ASP A 67 -2.21 -7.71 8.84
C ASP A 67 -3.64 -7.54 9.39
N VAL A 68 -4.38 -6.55 8.88
CA VAL A 68 -5.81 -6.34 9.08
C VAL A 68 -6.48 -5.93 7.76
N ASP A 69 -7.39 -6.74 7.25
CA ASP A 69 -8.11 -6.49 5.99
C ASP A 69 -9.35 -7.38 5.92
N ASP A 70 -10.34 -7.01 5.11
CA ASP A 70 -11.55 -7.82 4.89
C ASP A 70 -11.21 -9.23 4.40
N LYS A 71 -10.18 -9.37 3.53
CA LYS A 71 -9.72 -10.68 3.02
C LYS A 71 -9.15 -11.57 4.11
N ILE A 72 -8.46 -10.99 5.09
CA ILE A 72 -7.93 -11.74 6.24
C ILE A 72 -9.10 -12.26 7.08
N ILE A 73 -10.10 -11.41 7.34
CA ILE A 73 -11.29 -11.78 8.12
C ILE A 73 -12.06 -12.90 7.42
N GLU A 74 -12.34 -12.75 6.13
CA GLU A 74 -13.05 -13.77 5.33
C GLU A 74 -12.30 -15.11 5.30
N ARG A 75 -10.98 -15.06 5.10
CA ARG A 75 -10.15 -16.26 5.05
C ARG A 75 -10.06 -16.96 6.42
N ALA A 76 -9.95 -16.18 7.50
CA ALA A 76 -9.93 -16.70 8.87
C ALA A 76 -11.22 -17.43 9.21
N LEU A 77 -12.38 -16.91 8.78
CA LEU A 77 -13.67 -17.59 8.92
C LEU A 77 -13.69 -18.93 8.17
N GLN A 78 -13.15 -18.98 6.96
CA GLN A 78 -13.06 -20.21 6.16
C GLN A 78 -12.14 -21.26 6.81
N GLU A 79 -11.00 -20.83 7.35
CA GLU A 79 -10.01 -21.70 8.02
C GLU A 79 -10.36 -21.98 9.50
N LYS A 80 -11.43 -21.37 10.03
CA LYS A 80 -11.88 -21.51 11.43
C LYS A 80 -10.79 -21.12 12.44
N THR A 81 -10.07 -20.05 12.15
CA THR A 81 -9.02 -19.47 12.99
C THR A 81 -9.31 -17.99 13.25
N SER A 82 -8.54 -17.35 14.12
CA SER A 82 -8.65 -15.90 14.30
C SER A 82 -7.92 -15.13 13.19
N PRO A 83 -8.36 -13.92 12.83
CA PRO A 83 -7.66 -13.08 11.85
C PRO A 83 -6.19 -12.83 12.19
N LEU A 84 -5.86 -12.64 13.47
CA LEU A 84 -4.48 -12.41 13.92
C LEU A 84 -3.60 -13.65 13.79
N GLU A 85 -4.12 -14.84 14.13
CA GLU A 85 -3.38 -16.09 13.93
C GLU A 85 -3.16 -16.39 12.45
N LEU A 86 -4.16 -16.14 11.60
CA LEU A 86 -4.03 -16.28 10.16
C LEU A 86 -2.94 -15.35 9.62
N ALA A 87 -2.98 -14.07 9.99
CA ALA A 87 -1.98 -13.08 9.57
C ALA A 87 -0.57 -13.46 10.04
N ALA A 88 -0.41 -13.94 11.28
CA ALA A 88 0.85 -14.42 11.81
C ALA A 88 1.40 -15.63 11.02
N LYS A 89 0.53 -16.60 10.68
CA LYS A 89 0.86 -17.77 9.86
C LYS A 89 1.44 -17.35 8.50
N TYR A 90 0.71 -16.50 7.76
CA TYR A 90 1.14 -16.10 6.42
C TYR A 90 2.30 -15.09 6.42
N THR A 91 2.47 -14.32 7.50
CA THR A 91 3.69 -13.54 7.71
C THR A 91 4.91 -14.45 7.88
N LYS A 92 4.79 -15.54 8.63
CA LYS A 92 5.87 -16.54 8.75
C LYS A 92 6.17 -17.17 7.39
N ASN A 93 5.15 -17.64 6.67
CA ASN A 93 5.32 -18.24 5.34
C ASN A 93 6.01 -17.26 4.38
N TYR A 94 5.63 -15.97 4.41
CA TYR A 94 6.30 -14.93 3.65
C TYR A 94 7.81 -14.90 3.91
N PHE A 95 8.20 -14.92 5.17
CA PHE A 95 9.62 -14.90 5.50
C PHE A 95 10.35 -16.18 5.06
N ASP A 96 9.73 -17.34 5.24
CA ASP A 96 10.31 -18.62 4.81
C ASP A 96 10.51 -18.64 3.26
N ASP A 97 9.52 -18.17 2.50
CA ASP A 97 9.57 -18.08 1.04
C ASP A 97 10.69 -17.13 0.55
N PHE A 98 10.77 -15.92 1.13
CA PHE A 98 11.73 -14.92 0.67
C PHE A 98 13.16 -15.16 1.18
N ASP A 99 13.32 -15.80 2.31
CA ASP A 99 14.63 -16.32 2.73
C ASP A 99 15.10 -17.44 1.79
N GLY A 100 14.20 -18.34 1.37
CA GLY A 100 14.49 -19.38 0.36
C GLY A 100 14.92 -18.79 -0.98
N LEU A 101 14.36 -17.65 -1.39
CA LEU A 101 14.78 -16.90 -2.57
C LEU A 101 16.05 -16.05 -2.37
N ASN A 102 16.70 -16.11 -1.20
CA ASN A 102 17.87 -15.29 -0.85
C ASN A 102 17.62 -13.77 -0.97
N VAL A 103 16.40 -13.33 -0.73
CA VAL A 103 16.05 -11.90 -0.68
C VAL A 103 16.54 -11.30 0.64
N LYS A 104 17.22 -10.17 0.56
CA LYS A 104 17.71 -9.47 1.76
C LYS A 104 16.52 -8.87 2.53
N ARG A 105 16.43 -9.21 3.82
CA ARG A 105 15.39 -8.67 4.69
C ARG A 105 15.37 -7.14 4.69
N ALA A 106 14.18 -6.52 4.67
CA ALA A 106 14.06 -5.07 4.82
C ALA A 106 14.67 -4.58 6.13
N THR A 107 14.97 -3.32 6.22
CA THR A 107 15.45 -2.69 7.46
C THR A 107 14.37 -2.77 8.53
N MET A 108 13.10 -2.68 8.11
CA MET A 108 11.94 -2.73 9.00
C MET A 108 10.71 -3.28 8.28
N TYR A 109 9.89 -4.02 9.03
CA TYR A 109 8.60 -4.55 8.59
C TYR A 109 7.48 -4.10 9.54
N PRO A 110 6.99 -2.85 9.41
CA PRO A 110 5.88 -2.39 10.23
C PRO A 110 4.58 -3.13 9.87
N LYS A 111 3.74 -3.40 10.87
CA LYS A 111 2.42 -3.99 10.70
C LYS A 111 1.33 -2.95 10.89
N ALA A 112 0.25 -3.06 10.13
CA ALA A 112 -0.88 -2.14 10.22
C ALA A 112 -1.49 -2.11 11.64
N THR A 113 -1.63 -3.28 12.28
CA THR A 113 -2.19 -3.39 13.64
C THR A 113 -1.35 -2.70 14.72
N GLU A 114 -0.07 -2.49 14.50
CA GLU A 114 0.85 -1.81 15.41
C GLU A 114 0.87 -0.27 15.22
N HIS A 115 0.10 0.25 14.23
CA HIS A 115 0.13 1.65 13.80
C HIS A 115 -1.25 2.32 13.79
N ILE A 116 -2.20 1.79 14.54
CA ILE A 116 -3.59 2.30 14.59
C ILE A 116 -3.63 3.77 15.02
N GLU A 117 -2.89 4.13 16.05
CA GLU A 117 -2.82 5.51 16.54
C GLU A 117 -2.22 6.47 15.50
N ASP A 118 -1.17 6.04 14.77
CA ASP A 118 -0.56 6.84 13.71
C ASP A 118 -1.56 7.12 12.58
N MET A 119 -2.35 6.11 12.20
CA MET A 119 -3.41 6.26 11.20
C MET A 119 -4.53 7.17 11.69
N GLN A 120 -4.99 7.02 12.93
CA GLN A 120 -6.01 7.88 13.51
C GLN A 120 -5.56 9.34 13.58
N ASN A 121 -4.30 9.60 13.91
CA ASN A 121 -3.73 10.95 13.94
C ASN A 121 -3.71 11.58 12.54
N LEU A 122 -3.32 10.80 11.51
CA LEU A 122 -3.33 11.26 10.13
C LEU A 122 -4.76 11.56 9.67
N ILE A 123 -5.73 10.66 9.94
CA ILE A 123 -7.14 10.84 9.59
C ILE A 123 -7.72 12.07 10.31
N SER A 124 -7.44 12.28 11.60
CA SER A 124 -7.92 13.43 12.34
C SER A 124 -7.47 14.74 11.69
N ASN A 125 -6.21 14.81 11.27
CA ASN A 125 -5.70 15.98 10.56
C ASN A 125 -6.40 16.20 9.21
N LEU A 126 -6.67 15.12 8.46
CA LEU A 126 -7.42 15.23 7.20
C LEU A 126 -8.86 15.70 7.40
N VAL A 127 -9.51 15.30 8.52
CA VAL A 127 -10.85 15.78 8.91
C VAL A 127 -10.79 17.27 9.25
N ASP A 128 -9.82 17.70 10.08
CA ASP A 128 -9.66 19.09 10.49
C ASP A 128 -9.38 19.99 9.28
N LYS A 129 -8.58 19.53 8.33
CA LYS A 129 -8.29 20.23 7.07
C LYS A 129 -9.43 20.13 6.03
N LYS A 130 -10.52 19.44 6.35
CA LYS A 130 -11.70 19.24 5.48
C LYS A 130 -11.41 18.46 4.19
N TYR A 131 -10.37 17.66 4.16
CA TYR A 131 -10.12 16.66 3.12
C TYR A 131 -10.88 15.35 3.39
N ALA A 132 -11.34 15.14 4.62
CA ALA A 132 -12.14 13.99 4.99
C ALA A 132 -13.44 14.39 5.68
N TYR A 133 -14.43 13.52 5.67
CA TYR A 133 -15.74 13.70 6.28
C TYR A 133 -16.22 12.41 6.94
N ILE A 134 -17.11 12.55 7.93
CA ILE A 134 -17.66 11.45 8.71
C ILE A 134 -19.06 11.16 8.22
N THR A 135 -19.39 9.87 8.09
CA THR A 135 -20.73 9.36 7.77
C THR A 135 -21.18 8.39 8.86
N LYS A 136 -22.35 7.77 8.69
CA LYS A 136 -22.79 6.68 9.59
C LYS A 136 -22.01 5.37 9.40
N ASN A 137 -21.26 5.20 8.29
CA ASN A 137 -20.54 3.98 7.96
C ASN A 137 -19.02 4.10 8.19
N GLY A 138 -18.50 5.32 8.39
CA GLY A 138 -17.06 5.54 8.58
C GLY A 138 -16.59 6.95 8.27
N VAL A 139 -15.29 7.08 8.11
CA VAL A 139 -14.61 8.31 7.69
C VAL A 139 -14.10 8.12 6.26
N TYR A 140 -14.40 9.06 5.38
CA TYR A 140 -14.05 8.98 3.96
C TYR A 140 -13.21 10.18 3.53
N PHE A 141 -12.26 9.93 2.64
CA PHE A 141 -11.51 10.99 1.96
C PHE A 141 -12.36 11.57 0.82
N SER A 142 -12.43 12.90 0.74
CA SER A 142 -13.13 13.64 -0.31
C SER A 142 -12.20 13.89 -1.50
N VAL A 143 -12.28 13.04 -2.51
CA VAL A 143 -11.41 13.10 -3.69
C VAL A 143 -11.53 14.45 -4.40
N SER A 144 -12.70 15.04 -4.45
CA SER A 144 -12.93 16.35 -5.09
C SER A 144 -12.17 17.51 -4.44
N LYS A 145 -11.66 17.33 -3.21
CA LYS A 145 -10.85 18.35 -2.50
C LYS A 145 -9.38 18.31 -2.90
N PHE A 146 -8.89 17.19 -3.44
CA PHE A 146 -7.53 17.06 -3.91
C PHE A 146 -7.49 17.21 -5.44
N THR A 147 -7.20 18.42 -5.89
CA THR A 147 -7.33 18.83 -7.31
C THR A 147 -6.40 18.06 -8.26
N GLU A 148 -5.30 17.51 -7.75
CA GLU A 148 -4.32 16.73 -8.52
C GLU A 148 -4.62 15.23 -8.54
N TYR A 149 -5.81 14.78 -8.06
CA TYR A 149 -6.16 13.36 -8.08
C TYR A 149 -6.14 12.79 -9.50
N GLY A 150 -5.48 11.66 -9.66
CA GLY A 150 -5.23 11.05 -10.97
C GLY A 150 -3.85 11.37 -11.56
N LYS A 151 -3.02 12.18 -10.87
CA LYS A 151 -1.70 12.58 -11.39
C LYS A 151 -0.73 11.42 -11.57
N LEU A 152 -0.80 10.36 -10.74
CA LEU A 152 0.02 9.17 -10.87
C LEU A 152 -0.52 8.21 -11.93
N SER A 153 -1.79 7.88 -11.83
CA SER A 153 -2.46 6.90 -12.70
C SER A 153 -2.77 7.42 -14.11
N LYS A 154 -2.67 8.74 -14.31
CA LYS A 154 -3.09 9.45 -15.54
C LYS A 154 -4.57 9.28 -15.85
N LYS A 155 -5.39 8.98 -14.84
CA LYS A 155 -6.83 8.84 -14.97
C LYS A 155 -7.53 10.15 -14.66
N LYS A 156 -8.56 10.48 -15.44
CA LYS A 156 -9.43 11.62 -15.14
C LYS A 156 -10.52 11.21 -14.15
N THR A 157 -10.86 12.08 -13.23
CA THR A 157 -11.92 11.84 -12.24
C THR A 157 -13.27 11.52 -12.86
N ASP A 158 -13.62 12.18 -13.96
CA ASP A 158 -14.87 11.95 -14.68
C ASP A 158 -14.97 10.54 -15.28
N ASP A 159 -13.85 10.02 -15.81
CA ASP A 159 -13.78 8.66 -16.32
C ASP A 159 -13.91 7.62 -15.19
N LEU A 160 -13.42 7.95 -14.00
CA LEU A 160 -13.52 7.10 -12.82
C LEU A 160 -14.94 7.03 -12.27
N ILE A 161 -15.67 8.15 -12.27
CA ILE A 161 -17.06 8.21 -11.84
C ILE A 161 -17.94 7.37 -12.79
N SER A 162 -17.74 7.51 -14.09
CA SER A 162 -18.50 6.75 -15.10
C SER A 162 -18.19 5.25 -15.10
N GLY A 163 -16.97 4.87 -14.66
CA GLY A 163 -16.50 3.48 -14.59
C GLY A 163 -16.66 2.82 -13.22
N ALA A 164 -17.17 3.54 -12.22
CA ALA A 164 -17.33 3.02 -10.86
C ALA A 164 -18.40 1.91 -10.81
N ARG A 165 -17.96 0.66 -10.93
CA ARG A 165 -18.78 -0.56 -10.71
C ARG A 165 -18.88 -0.94 -9.22
N VAL A 166 -18.61 -0.02 -8.32
CA VAL A 166 -18.72 -0.28 -6.88
C VAL A 166 -20.18 -0.17 -6.50
N ALA A 167 -20.67 -1.12 -5.69
CA ALA A 167 -21.96 -0.97 -5.04
C ALA A 167 -22.00 0.41 -4.40
N VAL A 168 -22.98 1.22 -4.83
CA VAL A 168 -23.10 2.61 -4.41
C VAL A 168 -23.29 2.59 -2.90
N ASP A 169 -22.24 2.95 -2.15
CA ASP A 169 -22.42 3.30 -0.75
C ASP A 169 -23.13 4.66 -0.76
N GLU A 170 -24.42 4.63 -0.53
CA GLU A 170 -25.31 5.81 -0.56
C GLU A 170 -24.89 6.92 0.41
N GLU A 171 -23.98 6.60 1.34
CA GLU A 171 -23.45 7.53 2.32
C GLU A 171 -22.25 8.34 1.83
N LYS A 172 -21.65 7.98 0.70
CA LYS A 172 -20.55 8.75 0.12
C LYS A 172 -21.04 10.00 -0.60
N ASN A 173 -20.33 11.11 -0.39
CA ASN A 173 -20.61 12.35 -1.13
C ASN A 173 -20.29 12.23 -2.63
N ASN A 174 -19.31 11.36 -2.97
CA ASN A 174 -18.93 11.07 -4.35
C ASN A 174 -18.56 9.58 -4.47
N PRO A 175 -18.96 8.86 -5.54
CA PRO A 175 -18.66 7.44 -5.72
C PRO A 175 -17.17 7.07 -5.68
N ILE A 176 -16.27 8.00 -6.05
CA ILE A 176 -14.81 7.78 -6.02
C ILE A 176 -14.15 8.10 -4.68
N ASP A 177 -14.92 8.66 -3.72
CA ASP A 177 -14.41 8.85 -2.36
C ASP A 177 -14.08 7.49 -1.74
N PHE A 178 -13.05 7.42 -0.91
CA PHE A 178 -12.57 6.16 -0.37
C PHE A 178 -12.46 6.18 1.16
N ALA A 179 -12.63 5.01 1.76
CA ALA A 179 -12.64 4.88 3.20
C ALA A 179 -11.24 5.09 3.81
N LEU A 180 -11.16 5.91 4.84
CA LEU A 180 -10.02 6.09 5.73
C LEU A 180 -10.18 5.26 7.00
N TRP A 181 -11.42 5.20 7.52
CA TRP A 181 -11.81 4.41 8.69
C TRP A 181 -13.18 3.81 8.44
N LYS A 182 -13.33 2.49 8.61
CA LYS A 182 -14.60 1.76 8.43
C LYS A 182 -15.16 1.42 9.80
N PHE A 183 -16.38 1.84 10.13
CA PHE A 183 -17.03 1.44 11.37
C PHE A 183 -17.34 -0.05 11.35
N SER A 184 -17.03 -0.71 12.46
CA SER A 184 -17.24 -2.14 12.63
C SER A 184 -17.26 -2.49 14.12
N ASN A 185 -18.20 -3.35 14.51
CA ASN A 185 -18.23 -3.98 15.82
C ASN A 185 -17.61 -5.39 15.81
N SER A 186 -17.25 -5.90 14.64
CA SER A 186 -16.59 -7.20 14.49
C SER A 186 -15.08 -7.06 14.69
N GLU A 187 -14.47 -8.04 15.36
CA GLU A 187 -13.03 -8.06 15.55
C GLU A 187 -12.29 -8.54 14.27
N PRO A 188 -11.09 -8.01 13.98
CA PRO A 188 -10.37 -6.99 14.75
C PRO A 188 -10.94 -5.57 14.54
N SER A 189 -11.09 -4.82 15.63
CA SER A 189 -11.56 -3.43 15.59
C SER A 189 -11.01 -2.65 16.79
N TRP A 190 -10.87 -1.34 16.63
CA TRP A 190 -10.29 -0.42 17.62
C TRP A 190 -11.20 0.76 17.86
N ASP A 191 -11.15 1.30 19.06
CA ASP A 191 -11.81 2.57 19.38
C ASP A 191 -11.14 3.71 18.61
N SER A 192 -11.93 4.67 18.17
CA SER A 192 -11.45 5.88 17.51
C SER A 192 -12.30 7.10 17.92
N PRO A 193 -11.82 8.33 17.67
CA PRO A 193 -12.63 9.54 17.94
C PRO A 193 -13.98 9.58 17.19
N TRP A 194 -14.13 8.78 16.14
CA TRP A 194 -15.35 8.79 15.29
C TRP A 194 -16.27 7.61 15.55
N GLY A 195 -15.75 6.56 16.19
CA GLY A 195 -16.46 5.32 16.48
C GLY A 195 -15.57 4.09 16.35
N LYS A 196 -16.00 2.96 16.92
CA LYS A 196 -15.28 1.68 16.83
C LYS A 196 -15.22 1.19 15.40
N GLY A 197 -14.02 0.72 14.97
CA GLY A 197 -13.83 0.28 13.59
C GLY A 197 -12.41 -0.13 13.26
N ARG A 198 -12.07 -0.10 11.98
CA ARG A 198 -10.75 -0.46 11.47
C ARG A 198 -10.29 0.49 10.35
N PRO A 199 -8.97 0.59 10.09
CA PRO A 199 -8.46 1.45 9.03
C PRO A 199 -8.92 1.00 7.64
N GLY A 200 -9.03 1.97 6.73
CA GLY A 200 -9.07 1.70 5.30
C GLY A 200 -7.70 1.25 4.80
N TRP A 201 -7.67 0.46 3.74
CA TRP A 201 -6.43 -0.13 3.22
C TRP A 201 -5.35 0.89 2.83
N HIS A 202 -5.73 2.08 2.35
CA HIS A 202 -4.78 3.05 1.80
C HIS A 202 -4.07 3.89 2.86
N ILE A 203 -4.72 4.10 4.02
CA ILE A 203 -4.16 4.95 5.08
C ILE A 203 -2.98 4.30 5.79
N GLU A 204 -2.89 2.96 5.74
CA GLU A 204 -1.85 2.18 6.38
C GLU A 204 -0.47 2.56 5.85
N CYS A 205 -0.27 2.48 4.53
CA CYS A 205 1.00 2.79 3.90
C CYS A 205 1.36 4.27 4.00
N SER A 206 0.37 5.17 3.93
CA SER A 206 0.59 6.60 4.17
C SER A 206 1.13 6.86 5.57
N ALA A 207 0.48 6.32 6.60
CA ALA A 207 0.90 6.52 7.99
C ALA A 207 2.27 5.89 8.28
N MET A 208 2.47 4.62 7.88
CA MET A 208 3.71 3.91 8.16
C MET A 208 4.89 4.48 7.40
N SER A 209 4.74 4.84 6.12
CA SER A 209 5.84 5.43 5.35
C SER A 209 6.27 6.80 5.91
N LEU A 210 5.32 7.65 6.27
CA LEU A 210 5.61 8.94 6.89
C LEU A 210 6.27 8.80 8.26
N LYS A 211 5.84 7.84 9.07
CA LYS A 211 6.42 7.58 10.39
C LYS A 211 7.89 7.17 10.30
N TYR A 212 8.24 6.26 9.40
CA TYR A 212 9.57 5.69 9.33
C TYR A 212 10.52 6.43 8.42
N LEU A 213 10.02 6.97 7.32
CA LEU A 213 10.87 7.61 6.30
C LEU A 213 10.71 9.13 6.25
N GLY A 214 9.68 9.68 6.91
CA GLY A 214 9.38 11.11 6.86
C GLY A 214 8.86 11.55 5.50
N GLU A 215 8.88 12.86 5.28
CA GLU A 215 8.42 13.50 4.04
C GLU A 215 9.45 13.38 2.93
N ASN A 216 8.98 13.43 1.69
CA ASN A 216 9.80 13.57 0.48
C ASN A 216 10.99 12.59 0.45
N PHE A 217 10.73 11.33 0.85
CA PHE A 217 11.72 10.27 0.75
C PHE A 217 11.99 9.87 -0.71
N GLU A 218 13.04 9.09 -0.95
CA GLU A 218 13.58 8.93 -2.30
C GLU A 218 12.72 8.08 -3.21
N ILE A 219 12.22 6.92 -2.74
CA ILE A 219 11.51 5.96 -3.60
C ILE A 219 10.32 5.37 -2.86
N HIS A 220 9.12 5.46 -3.47
CA HIS A 220 7.93 4.68 -3.10
C HIS A 220 7.63 3.69 -4.21
N GLY A 221 7.37 2.45 -3.85
CA GLY A 221 7.17 1.44 -4.87
C GLY A 221 6.22 0.31 -4.56
N GLY A 222 5.94 -0.46 -5.61
CA GLY A 222 5.06 -1.61 -5.56
C GLY A 222 4.86 -2.28 -6.91
N GLY A 223 3.90 -3.19 -6.98
CA GLY A 223 3.41 -3.73 -8.23
C GLY A 223 2.66 -2.67 -9.05
N ARG A 224 2.62 -2.84 -10.36
CA ARG A 224 1.93 -1.91 -11.25
C ARG A 224 0.42 -1.84 -11.03
N ASP A 225 -0.16 -2.86 -10.45
CA ASP A 225 -1.56 -2.93 -10.02
C ASP A 225 -1.88 -2.02 -8.83
N LEU A 226 -0.88 -1.61 -8.05
CA LEU A 226 -1.03 -0.66 -6.95
C LEU A 226 -1.08 0.80 -7.41
N ILE A 227 -0.69 1.13 -8.66
CA ILE A 227 -0.75 2.51 -9.18
C ILE A 227 -2.12 3.12 -8.91
N PHE A 228 -3.19 2.35 -9.21
CA PHE A 228 -4.56 2.77 -8.97
C PHE A 228 -5.40 1.60 -8.44
N PRO A 229 -6.17 1.80 -7.37
CA PRO A 229 -6.35 3.08 -6.66
C PRO A 229 -5.34 3.34 -5.53
N HIS A 230 -4.53 2.34 -5.11
CA HIS A 230 -3.80 2.36 -3.83
C HIS A 230 -2.81 3.53 -3.71
N HIS A 231 -1.81 3.61 -4.58
CA HIS A 231 -0.79 4.67 -4.52
C HIS A 231 -1.34 6.06 -4.89
N GLU A 232 -2.35 6.14 -5.78
CA GLU A 232 -3.04 7.39 -6.03
C GLU A 232 -3.72 7.92 -4.76
N ASN A 233 -4.37 7.03 -3.99
CA ASN A 233 -5.01 7.38 -2.73
C ASN A 233 -3.99 7.73 -1.65
N GLU A 234 -2.83 7.07 -1.60
CA GLU A 234 -1.74 7.43 -0.69
C GLU A 234 -1.19 8.83 -0.98
N ILE A 235 -1.03 9.20 -2.25
CA ILE A 235 -0.65 10.56 -2.66
C ILE A 235 -1.67 11.55 -2.12
N ALA A 236 -2.96 11.31 -2.38
CA ALA A 236 -4.02 12.21 -1.96
C ALA A 236 -4.02 12.41 -0.44
N GLN A 237 -3.89 11.34 0.34
CA GLN A 237 -3.83 11.39 1.80
C GLN A 237 -2.59 12.14 2.29
N SER A 238 -1.42 11.71 1.84
CA SER A 238 -0.14 12.19 2.36
C SER A 238 0.12 13.64 1.96
N GLU A 239 -0.11 14.02 0.71
CA GLU A 239 0.10 15.40 0.27
C GLU A 239 -0.92 16.38 0.82
N SER A 240 -2.18 15.95 1.06
CA SER A 240 -3.17 16.76 1.80
C SER A 240 -2.77 16.94 3.26
N PHE A 241 -2.15 15.92 3.86
CA PHE A 241 -1.65 16.01 5.24
C PHE A 241 -0.45 16.96 5.35
N MET A 242 0.58 16.79 4.50
CA MET A 242 1.84 17.53 4.59
C MET A 242 1.81 18.88 3.87
N SER A 243 0.96 19.05 2.85
CA SER A 243 1.00 20.17 1.90
C SER A 243 2.32 20.24 1.11
N ASN A 244 2.93 19.07 0.86
CA ASN A 244 4.22 18.91 0.18
C ASN A 244 4.23 17.58 -0.60
N GLN A 245 5.19 17.39 -1.50
CA GLN A 245 5.37 16.15 -2.26
C GLN A 245 5.67 14.97 -1.35
N PHE A 246 4.94 13.87 -1.52
CA PHE A 246 5.03 12.68 -0.67
C PHE A 246 6.36 11.94 -0.83
N THR A 247 6.74 11.61 -2.06
CA THR A 247 8.00 10.93 -2.41
C THR A 247 8.58 11.48 -3.70
N LYS A 248 9.90 11.34 -3.89
CA LYS A 248 10.60 11.87 -5.08
C LYS A 248 10.36 11.03 -6.34
N ILE A 249 10.32 9.71 -6.21
CA ILE A 249 10.20 8.75 -7.32
C ILE A 249 9.16 7.69 -7.00
N TRP A 250 8.23 7.47 -7.92
CA TRP A 250 7.29 6.36 -7.90
C TRP A 250 7.77 5.22 -8.80
N MET A 251 8.24 4.12 -8.21
CA MET A 251 8.78 2.98 -8.95
C MET A 251 7.82 1.81 -8.95
N HIS A 252 7.36 1.39 -10.13
CA HIS A 252 6.42 0.28 -10.27
C HIS A 252 6.99 -0.86 -11.12
N VAL A 253 6.83 -2.08 -10.60
CA VAL A 253 7.26 -3.31 -11.26
C VAL A 253 6.13 -3.90 -12.09
N GLY A 254 6.43 -4.26 -13.34
CA GLY A 254 5.46 -4.85 -14.28
C GLY A 254 4.92 -6.19 -13.78
N MET A 255 3.66 -6.49 -14.11
CA MET A 255 3.01 -7.75 -13.76
C MET A 255 3.59 -8.95 -14.52
N ILE A 256 3.48 -10.14 -13.93
CA ILE A 256 3.74 -11.41 -14.62
C ILE A 256 2.51 -11.80 -15.43
N THR A 257 2.75 -12.26 -16.65
CA THR A 257 1.74 -12.89 -17.48
C THR A 257 2.09 -14.37 -17.70
N ILE A 258 1.09 -15.22 -17.80
CA ILE A 258 1.21 -16.64 -18.14
C ILE A 258 0.47 -16.84 -19.45
N ASN A 259 1.17 -17.28 -20.50
CA ASN A 259 0.62 -17.42 -21.85
C ASN A 259 -0.06 -16.14 -22.40
N GLY A 260 0.49 -14.95 -22.04
CA GLY A 260 -0.05 -13.66 -22.46
C GLY A 260 -1.19 -13.13 -21.60
N GLU A 261 -1.73 -13.90 -20.68
CA GLU A 261 -2.79 -13.49 -19.74
C GLU A 261 -2.22 -13.07 -18.38
N LYS A 262 -2.88 -12.09 -17.75
CA LYS A 262 -2.51 -11.66 -16.39
C LYS A 262 -2.62 -12.84 -15.42
N MET A 263 -1.58 -13.07 -14.63
CA MET A 263 -1.65 -14.00 -13.52
C MET A 263 -2.59 -13.42 -12.43
N SER A 264 -3.65 -14.15 -12.08
CA SER A 264 -4.60 -13.74 -11.06
C SER A 264 -5.27 -14.94 -10.38
N LYS A 265 -5.65 -14.76 -9.10
CA LYS A 265 -6.36 -15.81 -8.34
C LYS A 265 -7.70 -16.17 -8.96
N SER A 266 -8.42 -15.20 -9.54
CA SER A 266 -9.71 -15.43 -10.19
C SER A 266 -9.62 -16.31 -11.44
N LEU A 267 -8.46 -16.35 -12.11
CA LEU A 267 -8.19 -17.24 -13.24
C LEU A 267 -7.60 -18.59 -12.83
N GLY A 268 -7.33 -18.80 -11.53
CA GLY A 268 -6.74 -20.05 -11.04
C GLY A 268 -5.32 -20.35 -11.55
N ASN A 269 -4.66 -19.36 -12.17
CA ASN A 269 -3.34 -19.52 -12.80
C ASN A 269 -2.18 -19.00 -11.93
N VAL A 270 -2.44 -18.76 -10.64
CA VAL A 270 -1.43 -18.26 -9.70
C VAL A 270 -0.46 -19.37 -9.32
N LYS A 271 0.83 -19.06 -9.30
CA LYS A 271 1.89 -19.91 -8.78
C LYS A 271 2.43 -19.30 -7.49
N SER A 272 2.36 -20.05 -6.38
CA SER A 272 2.96 -19.64 -5.11
C SER A 272 4.48 -19.77 -5.15
N VAL A 273 5.17 -19.01 -4.31
CA VAL A 273 6.64 -19.02 -4.21
C VAL A 273 7.12 -20.39 -3.72
N ASN A 274 6.52 -20.92 -2.66
CA ASN A 274 6.85 -22.23 -2.11
C ASN A 274 6.67 -23.42 -3.08
N HIS A 275 5.90 -23.23 -4.16
CA HIS A 275 5.72 -24.25 -5.21
C HIS A 275 6.88 -24.26 -6.20
N VAL A 276 7.61 -23.15 -6.32
CA VAL A 276 8.73 -23.02 -7.30
C VAL A 276 10.11 -23.07 -6.62
N LEU A 277 10.17 -23.05 -5.28
CA LEU A 277 11.35 -23.38 -4.48
C LEU A 277 11.54 -24.89 -4.39
#